data_457432f2d5f4a08235b1cf6d0efa2137
#
_entry.id   457432f2d5f4a08235b1cf6d0efa2137
#
_cell.length_a   1.000
_cell.length_b   1.000
_cell.length_c   1.000
_cell.angle_alpha   90.00
_cell.angle_beta   90.00
_cell.angle_gamma   90.00
#
_symmetry.space_group_name_H-M   'P 1'
#
loop_
_entity.id
_entity.type
_entity.pdbx_description
1 polymer ?
#
loop_
_entity_poly.entity_id
_entity_poly.type
_entity_poly.pdbx_seq_one_letter_code
_entity_poly.pdbx_strand_id
1 'polypeptide(L)'
;LTKDLFVRNTRKGDNEIYILDHFSAPNTLLEIGRLREITFRASGGGTGEKLDIDYFDTHKNCYKQLIVWSPEDEEIIGGYRYLVCAEAQDQDGNYHLSTTHYFEFSTAFKEKYLPSTIELGRSWVQPNYQPTVNPKKGLFALDNIWDGLGALIRFYPSIKYFFGKVTMYPDYDTSSRDFLLFFLQHFFPDSEQLIKAYHPLQIGNTSAYAALIEGKEYKDAFKELNSFVRERGTFIPPLMNIYMNLSATMKTFDTAVNPDFGNVEETGILVTIADIYPDKKERHLD
;
A
#
# COMPACT_ATOMS: atom_id res chain seq x y z
N LEU A 1 -3.13 -22.21 10.86
CA LEU A 1 -2.25 -21.26 11.54
C LEU A 1 -1.73 -21.87 12.85
N THR A 2 -0.43 -21.82 13.06
CA THR A 2 0.26 -22.39 14.23
C THR A 2 0.71 -21.27 15.18
N LYS A 3 0.99 -21.61 16.43
CA LYS A 3 1.38 -20.62 17.47
C LYS A 3 2.69 -19.90 17.17
N ASP A 4 3.61 -20.53 16.46
CA ASP A 4 4.89 -19.94 16.05
C ASP A 4 4.76 -18.86 14.99
N LEU A 5 3.64 -18.81 14.27
CA LEU A 5 3.32 -17.77 13.30
C LEU A 5 2.55 -16.60 13.90
N PHE A 6 2.02 -16.77 15.14
CA PHE A 6 1.30 -15.74 15.85
C PHE A 6 2.21 -14.60 16.28
N VAL A 7 1.75 -13.38 16.07
CA VAL A 7 2.49 -12.15 16.38
C VAL A 7 1.92 -11.48 17.63
N ARG A 8 0.65 -11.12 17.57
CA ARG A 8 -0.08 -10.45 18.67
C ARG A 8 -1.57 -10.37 18.34
N ASN A 9 -2.36 -10.03 19.35
CA ASN A 9 -3.72 -9.59 19.12
C ASN A 9 -3.78 -8.17 18.54
N THR A 10 -4.84 -7.89 17.79
CA THR A 10 -5.14 -6.52 17.34
C THR A 10 -5.57 -5.66 18.54
N ARG A 11 -5.49 -4.35 18.39
CA ARG A 11 -5.91 -3.42 19.46
C ARG A 11 -7.44 -3.36 19.62
N LYS A 12 -8.16 -3.65 18.55
CA LYS A 12 -9.62 -3.61 18.49
C LYS A 12 -10.15 -4.79 17.71
N GLY A 13 -11.34 -5.27 18.11
CA GLY A 13 -12.05 -6.31 17.38
C GLY A 13 -11.63 -7.73 17.71
N ASP A 14 -10.80 -7.94 18.75
CA ASP A 14 -10.38 -9.26 19.27
C ASP A 14 -9.84 -10.22 18.19
N ASN A 15 -9.17 -9.64 17.16
CA ASN A 15 -8.55 -10.37 16.07
C ASN A 15 -7.07 -10.65 16.35
N GLU A 16 -6.49 -11.53 15.58
CA GLU A 16 -5.10 -11.99 15.72
C GLU A 16 -4.28 -11.64 14.48
N ILE A 17 -3.02 -11.26 14.69
CA ILE A 17 -2.06 -10.99 13.62
C ILE A 17 -1.10 -12.17 13.52
N TYR A 18 -0.91 -12.65 12.30
CA TYR A 18 0.04 -13.72 11.94
C TYR A 18 0.99 -13.24 10.86
N ILE A 19 2.22 -13.75 10.89
CA ILE A 19 3.20 -13.60 9.81
C ILE A 19 3.58 -15.00 9.34
N LEU A 20 3.51 -15.22 8.03
CA LEU A 20 3.82 -16.48 7.39
C LEU A 20 4.43 -16.25 6.00
N ASP A 21 4.94 -17.31 5.41
CA ASP A 21 5.42 -17.35 4.04
C ASP A 21 5.04 -18.70 3.36
N HIS A 22 5.50 -18.84 2.12
CA HIS A 22 5.29 -20.06 1.34
C HIS A 22 5.79 -21.34 2.04
N PHE A 23 6.88 -21.24 2.79
CA PHE A 23 7.53 -22.39 3.41
C PHE A 23 6.90 -22.76 4.76
N SER A 24 6.49 -21.75 5.52
CA SER A 24 5.92 -21.96 6.86
C SER A 24 4.44 -22.34 6.84
N ALA A 25 3.66 -21.85 5.87
CA ALA A 25 2.22 -22.15 5.76
C ALA A 25 1.71 -22.16 4.31
N PRO A 26 2.14 -23.14 3.47
CA PRO A 26 1.82 -23.16 2.05
C PRO A 26 0.30 -23.20 1.77
N ASN A 27 -0.48 -23.94 2.56
CA ASN A 27 -1.93 -24.01 2.38
C ASN A 27 -2.63 -22.68 2.73
N THR A 28 -2.16 -21.99 3.76
CA THR A 28 -2.66 -20.65 4.10
C THR A 28 -2.32 -19.65 3.00
N LEU A 29 -1.15 -19.76 2.39
CA LEU A 29 -0.78 -18.91 1.24
C LEU A 29 -1.73 -19.10 0.05
N LEU A 30 -2.16 -20.34 -0.24
CA LEU A 30 -3.16 -20.59 -1.30
C LEU A 30 -4.49 -19.88 -0.99
N GLU A 31 -4.95 -19.93 0.26
CA GLU A 31 -6.17 -19.21 0.66
C GLU A 31 -5.99 -17.70 0.59
N ILE A 32 -4.84 -17.16 1.00
CA ILE A 32 -4.49 -15.74 0.82
C ILE A 32 -4.57 -15.37 -0.67
N GLY A 33 -3.99 -16.16 -1.56
CA GLY A 33 -4.03 -15.94 -3.00
C GLY A 33 -5.46 -15.92 -3.55
N ARG A 34 -6.31 -16.82 -3.07
CA ARG A 34 -7.73 -16.86 -3.45
C ARG A 34 -8.50 -15.62 -3.00
N LEU A 35 -8.31 -15.21 -1.74
CA LEU A 35 -8.98 -14.04 -1.17
C LEU A 35 -8.47 -12.74 -1.81
N ARG A 36 -7.18 -12.64 -2.09
CA ARG A 36 -6.57 -11.51 -2.81
C ARG A 36 -7.20 -11.35 -4.19
N GLU A 37 -7.25 -12.44 -4.98
CA GLU A 37 -7.84 -12.39 -6.32
C GLU A 37 -9.31 -11.97 -6.30
N ILE A 38 -10.12 -12.55 -5.41
CA ILE A 38 -11.53 -12.16 -5.25
C ILE A 38 -11.66 -10.68 -4.90
N THR A 39 -10.84 -10.20 -3.95
CA THR A 39 -10.88 -8.82 -3.49
C THR A 39 -10.49 -7.83 -4.58
N PHE A 40 -9.38 -8.07 -5.25
CA PHE A 40 -8.87 -7.17 -6.30
C PHE A 40 -9.77 -7.18 -7.53
N ARG A 41 -10.27 -8.35 -7.94
CA ARG A 41 -11.20 -8.47 -9.06
C ARG A 41 -12.52 -7.74 -8.80
N ALA A 42 -13.04 -7.80 -7.58
CA ALA A 42 -14.23 -7.05 -7.18
C ALA A 42 -14.05 -5.53 -7.27
N SER A 43 -12.80 -5.05 -7.27
CA SER A 43 -12.44 -3.63 -7.41
C SER A 43 -11.98 -3.25 -8.83
N GLY A 44 -12.05 -4.17 -9.80
CA GLY A 44 -11.65 -3.90 -11.19
C GLY A 44 -10.18 -4.18 -11.52
N GLY A 45 -9.43 -4.81 -10.59
CA GLY A 45 -8.06 -5.28 -10.79
C GLY A 45 -7.97 -6.81 -10.77
N GLY A 46 -6.84 -7.32 -10.29
CA GLY A 46 -6.59 -8.75 -10.17
C GLY A 46 -5.84 -9.33 -11.36
N THR A 47 -5.35 -10.55 -11.19
CA THR A 47 -4.55 -11.26 -12.19
C THR A 47 -5.40 -11.93 -13.28
N GLY A 48 -6.70 -12.15 -13.01
CA GLY A 48 -7.57 -12.96 -13.85
C GLY A 48 -7.44 -14.46 -13.61
N GLU A 49 -6.50 -14.87 -12.77
CA GLU A 49 -6.23 -16.26 -12.43
C GLU A 49 -7.11 -16.74 -11.25
N LYS A 50 -7.03 -18.02 -10.90
CA LYS A 50 -7.75 -18.56 -9.73
C LYS A 50 -7.18 -18.03 -8.41
N LEU A 51 -5.89 -17.76 -8.38
CA LEU A 51 -5.12 -17.34 -7.22
C LEU A 51 -4.20 -16.18 -7.61
N ASP A 52 -4.20 -15.08 -6.87
CA ASP A 52 -3.17 -14.04 -6.97
C ASP A 52 -1.92 -14.49 -6.18
N ILE A 53 -1.13 -15.35 -6.79
CA ILE A 53 0.16 -15.82 -6.30
C ILE A 53 1.17 -15.65 -7.44
N ASP A 54 2.28 -14.98 -7.15
CA ASP A 54 3.33 -14.71 -8.13
C ASP A 54 4.69 -15.28 -7.69
N TYR A 55 5.72 -15.02 -8.49
CA TYR A 55 7.10 -15.38 -8.17
C TYR A 55 7.56 -14.84 -6.82
N PHE A 56 7.16 -13.64 -6.46
CA PHE A 56 7.53 -13.00 -5.20
C PHE A 56 6.89 -13.64 -3.97
N ASP A 57 5.81 -14.39 -4.14
CA ASP A 57 5.18 -15.13 -3.04
C ASP A 57 5.81 -16.50 -2.80
N THR A 58 6.57 -17.08 -3.77
CA THR A 58 7.00 -18.49 -3.73
C THR A 58 8.51 -18.72 -3.87
N HIS A 59 9.27 -17.69 -4.29
CA HIS A 59 10.72 -17.79 -4.43
C HIS A 59 11.41 -18.00 -3.06
N LYS A 60 12.66 -18.50 -3.05
CA LYS A 60 13.43 -18.74 -1.82
C LYS A 60 13.56 -17.52 -0.89
N ASN A 61 13.60 -16.31 -1.46
CA ASN A 61 13.57 -15.04 -0.74
C ASN A 61 12.19 -14.38 -0.96
N CYS A 62 11.10 -15.13 -0.73
CA CYS A 62 9.75 -14.64 -0.97
C CYS A 62 9.33 -13.58 0.04
N TYR A 63 8.33 -12.81 -0.38
CA TYR A 63 7.64 -11.90 0.54
C TYR A 63 6.92 -12.68 1.63
N LYS A 64 6.98 -12.16 2.84
CA LYS A 64 6.17 -12.63 3.95
C LYS A 64 4.77 -12.04 3.84
N GLN A 65 3.80 -12.78 4.32
CA GLN A 65 2.40 -12.37 4.40
C GLN A 65 2.09 -12.01 5.85
N LEU A 66 1.65 -10.78 6.09
CA LEU A 66 1.06 -10.40 7.35
C LEU A 66 -0.45 -10.42 7.16
N ILE A 67 -1.15 -11.21 7.96
CA ILE A 67 -2.59 -11.36 7.91
C ILE A 67 -3.25 -11.05 9.25
N VAL A 68 -4.49 -10.59 9.17
CA VAL A 68 -5.40 -10.46 10.30
C VAL A 68 -6.41 -11.60 10.22
N TRP A 69 -6.50 -12.37 11.30
CA TRP A 69 -7.39 -13.51 11.47
C TRP A 69 -8.49 -13.20 12.49
N SER A 70 -9.72 -13.55 12.17
CA SER A 70 -10.85 -13.54 13.11
C SER A 70 -11.01 -14.91 13.75
N PRO A 71 -10.71 -15.08 15.04
CA PRO A 71 -10.98 -16.35 15.73
C PRO A 71 -12.49 -16.66 15.85
N GLU A 72 -13.33 -15.63 15.93
CA GLU A 72 -14.78 -15.77 16.03
C GLU A 72 -15.39 -16.33 14.74
N ASP A 73 -14.93 -15.84 13.59
CA ASP A 73 -15.47 -16.22 12.29
C ASP A 73 -14.68 -17.37 11.65
N GLU A 74 -13.49 -17.70 12.15
CA GLU A 74 -12.52 -18.62 11.54
C GLU A 74 -12.15 -18.21 10.12
N GLU A 75 -11.97 -16.89 9.89
CA GLU A 75 -11.69 -16.31 8.58
C GLU A 75 -10.49 -15.34 8.59
N ILE A 76 -9.79 -15.24 7.44
CA ILE A 76 -8.79 -14.19 7.22
C ILE A 76 -9.52 -12.91 6.83
N ILE A 77 -9.40 -11.86 7.63
CA ILE A 77 -10.02 -10.55 7.38
C ILE A 77 -9.35 -9.83 6.21
N GLY A 78 -8.03 -9.87 6.17
CA GLY A 78 -7.21 -9.19 5.17
C GLY A 78 -5.74 -9.23 5.55
N GLY A 79 -4.93 -8.46 4.85
CA GLY A 79 -3.50 -8.42 5.10
C GLY A 79 -2.74 -7.67 4.03
N TYR A 80 -1.44 -7.87 4.01
CA TYR A 80 -0.52 -7.41 2.97
C TYR A 80 0.72 -8.30 2.93
N ARG A 81 1.45 -8.27 1.83
CA ARG A 81 2.77 -8.87 1.77
C ARG A 81 3.85 -7.82 2.00
N TYR A 82 4.99 -8.25 2.55
CA TYR A 82 6.11 -7.37 2.77
C TYR A 82 7.45 -8.07 2.60
N LEU A 83 8.48 -7.29 2.27
CA LEU A 83 9.86 -7.75 2.23
C LEU A 83 10.77 -6.66 2.81
N VAL A 84 11.73 -7.06 3.65
CA VAL A 84 12.84 -6.19 4.06
C VAL A 84 13.75 -6.03 2.86
N CYS A 85 13.87 -4.82 2.31
CA CYS A 85 14.54 -4.61 1.03
C CYS A 85 16.02 -5.04 1.04
N ALA A 86 16.70 -4.95 2.19
CA ALA A 86 18.06 -5.45 2.34
C ALA A 86 18.19 -6.97 2.06
N GLU A 87 17.12 -7.75 2.27
CA GLU A 87 17.07 -9.19 2.00
C GLU A 87 16.84 -9.50 0.50
N ALA A 88 16.44 -8.49 -0.28
CA ALA A 88 16.13 -8.62 -1.71
C ALA A 88 17.34 -8.35 -2.62
N GLN A 89 18.50 -7.99 -2.08
CA GLN A 89 19.69 -7.70 -2.85
C GLN A 89 20.42 -8.99 -3.25
N ASP A 90 20.78 -9.13 -4.52
CA ASP A 90 21.63 -10.22 -4.99
C ASP A 90 23.13 -9.92 -4.79
N GLN A 91 23.98 -10.88 -5.18
CA GLN A 91 25.43 -10.77 -5.05
C GLN A 91 26.05 -9.66 -5.92
N ASP A 92 25.35 -9.25 -6.98
CA ASP A 92 25.75 -8.18 -7.91
C ASP A 92 25.23 -6.80 -7.47
N GLY A 93 24.49 -6.75 -6.35
CA GLY A 93 23.93 -5.53 -5.79
C GLY A 93 22.58 -5.11 -6.39
N ASN A 94 21.94 -5.94 -7.22
CA ASN A 94 20.62 -5.66 -7.77
C ASN A 94 19.53 -6.02 -6.76
N TYR A 95 18.48 -5.21 -6.73
CA TYR A 95 17.32 -5.46 -5.89
C TYR A 95 16.22 -6.17 -6.67
N HIS A 96 15.73 -7.29 -6.14
CA HIS A 96 14.63 -8.08 -6.69
C HIS A 96 13.33 -7.80 -5.93
N LEU A 97 12.72 -6.64 -6.21
CA LEU A 97 11.49 -6.17 -5.60
C LEU A 97 10.34 -6.19 -6.60
N SER A 98 9.10 -6.36 -6.13
CA SER A 98 7.93 -6.36 -7.02
C SER A 98 7.74 -5.02 -7.74
N THR A 99 8.23 -3.94 -7.15
CA THR A 99 8.19 -2.60 -7.72
C THR A 99 9.21 -2.36 -8.83
N THR A 100 10.32 -3.14 -8.90
CA THR A 100 11.35 -2.98 -9.95
C THR A 100 10.85 -3.32 -11.36
N HIS A 101 9.70 -3.96 -11.49
CA HIS A 101 9.05 -4.19 -12.79
C HIS A 101 8.48 -2.91 -13.42
N TYR A 102 8.20 -1.90 -12.60
CA TYR A 102 7.51 -0.67 -13.02
C TYR A 102 8.37 0.58 -12.87
N PHE A 103 9.36 0.53 -11.96
CA PHE A 103 10.12 1.70 -11.54
C PHE A 103 11.62 1.47 -11.63
N GLU A 104 12.30 2.49 -12.13
CA GLU A 104 13.73 2.65 -12.04
C GLU A 104 14.10 3.36 -10.73
N PHE A 105 15.04 2.78 -9.99
CA PHE A 105 15.55 3.34 -8.75
C PHE A 105 16.88 4.04 -8.97
N SER A 106 16.99 5.29 -8.52
CA SER A 106 18.25 6.02 -8.53
C SER A 106 19.31 5.36 -7.63
N THR A 107 20.58 5.63 -7.87
CA THR A 107 21.67 5.21 -6.98
C THR A 107 21.44 5.69 -5.55
N ALA A 108 21.00 6.94 -5.39
CA ALA A 108 20.68 7.50 -4.07
C ALA A 108 19.60 6.72 -3.33
N PHE A 109 18.55 6.26 -4.02
CA PHE A 109 17.51 5.44 -3.42
C PHE A 109 18.04 4.06 -3.01
N LYS A 110 18.80 3.41 -3.88
CA LYS A 110 19.39 2.08 -3.63
C LYS A 110 20.35 2.09 -2.44
N GLU A 111 21.18 3.12 -2.30
CA GLU A 111 22.23 3.17 -1.28
C GLU A 111 21.75 3.74 0.07
N LYS A 112 20.88 4.76 0.05
CA LYS A 112 20.50 5.50 1.27
C LYS A 112 19.18 5.06 1.87
N TYR A 113 18.23 4.60 1.04
CA TYR A 113 16.86 4.30 1.48
C TYR A 113 16.61 2.80 1.59
N LEU A 114 16.82 2.03 0.51
CA LEU A 114 16.47 0.61 0.46
C LEU A 114 17.06 -0.24 1.60
N PRO A 115 18.31 -0.03 2.06
CA PRO A 115 18.86 -0.84 3.15
C PRO A 115 18.11 -0.74 4.49
N SER A 116 17.31 0.33 4.67
CA SER A 116 16.48 0.55 5.87
C SER A 116 14.98 0.61 5.53
N THR A 117 14.55 -0.06 4.47
CA THR A 117 13.16 -0.01 3.96
C THR A 117 12.50 -1.38 4.02
N ILE A 118 11.23 -1.39 4.37
CA ILE A 118 10.31 -2.50 4.08
C ILE A 118 9.45 -2.10 2.89
N GLU A 119 9.46 -2.93 1.84
CA GLU A 119 8.47 -2.84 0.77
C GLU A 119 7.18 -3.51 1.20
N LEU A 120 6.06 -2.80 1.01
CA LEU A 120 4.70 -3.25 1.26
C LEU A 120 3.96 -3.43 -0.07
N GLY A 121 3.22 -4.50 -0.21
CA GLY A 121 2.43 -4.74 -1.41
C GLY A 121 1.19 -5.59 -1.15
N ARG A 122 0.30 -5.66 -2.13
CA ARG A 122 -0.91 -6.48 -2.04
C ARG A 122 -1.69 -6.25 -0.74
N SER A 123 -1.93 -4.98 -0.36
CA SER A 123 -2.82 -4.65 0.77
C SER A 123 -4.27 -4.89 0.39
N TRP A 124 -5.00 -5.65 1.21
CA TRP A 124 -6.38 -6.04 0.93
C TRP A 124 -7.20 -6.28 2.20
N VAL A 125 -8.51 -6.06 2.07
CA VAL A 125 -9.54 -6.49 3.03
C VAL A 125 -10.56 -7.27 2.22
N GLN A 126 -10.84 -8.53 2.59
CA GLN A 126 -11.79 -9.37 1.85
C GLN A 126 -13.19 -8.72 1.82
N PRO A 127 -14.01 -8.97 0.78
CA PRO A 127 -15.29 -8.27 0.59
C PRO A 127 -16.23 -8.37 1.79
N ASN A 128 -16.29 -9.53 2.47
CA ASN A 128 -17.16 -9.72 3.65
C ASN A 128 -16.82 -8.82 4.85
N TYR A 129 -15.61 -8.26 4.87
CA TYR A 129 -15.12 -7.36 5.93
C TYR A 129 -14.94 -5.92 5.44
N GLN A 130 -15.48 -5.58 4.27
CA GLN A 130 -15.52 -4.20 3.82
C GLN A 130 -16.73 -3.46 4.41
N PRO A 131 -16.57 -2.20 4.90
CA PRO A 131 -17.67 -1.45 5.53
C PRO A 131 -18.90 -1.27 4.62
N THR A 132 -18.71 -1.27 3.32
CA THR A 132 -19.79 -1.18 2.31
C THR A 132 -20.66 -2.44 2.24
N VAL A 133 -20.11 -3.60 2.58
CA VAL A 133 -20.80 -4.90 2.57
C VAL A 133 -21.28 -5.24 3.97
N ASN A 134 -20.43 -5.13 4.98
CA ASN A 134 -20.74 -5.41 6.38
C ASN A 134 -20.16 -4.31 7.28
N PRO A 135 -20.93 -3.24 7.59
CA PRO A 135 -20.44 -2.12 8.39
C PRO A 135 -19.93 -2.52 9.78
N LYS A 136 -20.55 -3.54 10.41
CA LYS A 136 -20.16 -3.99 11.75
C LYS A 136 -18.80 -4.70 11.72
N LYS A 137 -18.60 -5.67 10.83
CA LYS A 137 -17.36 -6.44 10.69
C LYS A 137 -16.23 -5.58 10.09
N GLY A 138 -16.58 -4.71 9.15
CA GLY A 138 -15.62 -3.83 8.47
C GLY A 138 -15.09 -2.67 9.31
N LEU A 139 -15.72 -2.39 10.47
CA LEU A 139 -15.41 -1.20 11.28
C LEU A 139 -13.93 -1.08 11.66
N PHE A 140 -13.27 -2.20 11.97
CA PHE A 140 -11.88 -2.22 12.41
C PHE A 140 -10.94 -2.92 11.41
N ALA A 141 -11.45 -3.46 10.31
CA ALA A 141 -10.65 -4.29 9.41
C ALA A 141 -9.40 -3.57 8.91
N LEU A 142 -9.54 -2.33 8.43
CA LEU A 142 -8.40 -1.54 7.95
C LEU A 142 -7.47 -1.10 9.09
N ASP A 143 -8.01 -0.70 10.24
CA ASP A 143 -7.23 -0.38 11.44
C ASP A 143 -6.38 -1.56 11.89
N ASN A 144 -6.94 -2.77 11.88
CA ASN A 144 -6.24 -3.99 12.29
C ASN A 144 -5.07 -4.33 11.33
N ILE A 145 -5.23 -4.08 10.04
CA ILE A 145 -4.13 -4.21 9.07
C ILE A 145 -3.00 -3.23 9.40
N TRP A 146 -3.34 -1.99 9.78
CA TRP A 146 -2.37 -0.98 10.20
C TRP A 146 -1.68 -1.33 11.52
N ASP A 147 -2.35 -1.99 12.46
CA ASP A 147 -1.74 -2.53 13.69
C ASP A 147 -0.57 -3.49 13.36
N GLY A 148 -0.64 -4.16 12.21
CA GLY A 148 0.43 -5.01 11.70
C GLY A 148 1.72 -4.24 11.37
N LEU A 149 1.63 -2.98 10.92
CA LEU A 149 2.82 -2.16 10.66
C LEU A 149 3.59 -1.86 11.96
N GLY A 150 2.86 -1.64 13.07
CA GLY A 150 3.47 -1.49 14.39
C GLY A 150 4.26 -2.75 14.79
N ALA A 151 3.73 -3.94 14.48
CA ALA A 151 4.45 -5.18 14.73
C ALA A 151 5.75 -5.26 13.90
N LEU A 152 5.72 -4.86 12.61
CA LEU A 152 6.93 -4.86 11.77
C LEU A 152 8.02 -3.94 12.31
N ILE A 153 7.67 -2.75 12.78
CA ILE A 153 8.65 -1.81 13.37
C ILE A 153 9.33 -2.43 14.59
N ARG A 154 8.60 -3.19 15.41
CA ARG A 154 9.16 -3.88 16.58
C ARG A 154 10.07 -5.04 16.18
N PHE A 155 9.74 -5.79 15.13
CA PHE A 155 10.57 -6.90 14.65
C PHE A 155 11.84 -6.41 13.92
N TYR A 156 11.76 -5.27 13.26
CA TYR A 156 12.83 -4.71 12.44
C TYR A 156 13.20 -3.29 12.91
N PRO A 157 13.86 -3.13 14.07
CA PRO A 157 14.13 -1.82 14.67
C PRO A 157 15.09 -0.93 13.86
N SER A 158 15.81 -1.49 12.89
CA SER A 158 16.68 -0.75 11.96
C SER A 158 15.93 -0.11 10.79
N ILE A 159 14.66 -0.45 10.60
CA ILE A 159 13.83 0.07 9.52
C ILE A 159 13.44 1.51 9.78
N LYS A 160 13.62 2.35 8.76
CA LYS A 160 13.31 3.78 8.79
C LYS A 160 12.18 4.17 7.84
N TYR A 161 11.91 3.34 6.82
CA TYR A 161 11.00 3.66 5.74
C TYR A 161 10.05 2.51 5.43
N PHE A 162 8.82 2.88 5.09
CA PHE A 162 7.90 2.02 4.35
C PHE A 162 7.80 2.53 2.92
N PHE A 163 7.92 1.61 1.97
CA PHE A 163 7.80 1.87 0.54
C PHE A 163 6.77 0.95 -0.07
N GLY A 164 6.04 1.40 -1.07
CA GLY A 164 5.09 0.57 -1.79
C GLY A 164 4.38 1.33 -2.89
N LYS A 165 3.36 0.69 -3.45
CA LYS A 165 2.50 1.25 -4.51
C LYS A 165 1.08 1.36 -4.01
N VAL A 166 0.40 2.46 -4.33
CA VAL A 166 -1.04 2.61 -4.15
C VAL A 166 -1.72 2.54 -5.50
N THR A 167 -2.73 1.68 -5.56
CA THR A 167 -3.46 1.37 -6.78
C THR A 167 -4.69 2.26 -6.95
N MET A 168 -4.86 2.79 -8.16
CA MET A 168 -6.13 3.32 -8.67
C MET A 168 -6.65 2.42 -9.78
N TYR A 169 -7.94 2.20 -9.80
CA TYR A 169 -8.59 1.28 -10.74
C TYR A 169 -9.03 2.02 -12.01
N PRO A 170 -9.09 1.36 -13.18
CA PRO A 170 -9.35 2.01 -14.47
C PRO A 170 -10.73 2.68 -14.61
N ASP A 171 -11.71 2.29 -13.79
CA ASP A 171 -13.06 2.87 -13.75
C ASP A 171 -13.14 4.16 -12.92
N TYR A 172 -12.05 4.55 -12.26
CA TYR A 172 -12.00 5.81 -11.53
C TYR A 172 -12.03 7.01 -12.48
N ASP A 173 -12.82 8.05 -12.15
CA ASP A 173 -12.94 9.24 -13.00
C ASP A 173 -11.58 9.86 -13.33
N THR A 174 -11.29 9.97 -14.63
CA THR A 174 -9.99 10.43 -15.13
C THR A 174 -9.59 11.81 -14.64
N SER A 175 -10.55 12.77 -14.57
CA SER A 175 -10.26 14.12 -14.09
C SER A 175 -9.98 14.14 -12.58
N SER A 176 -10.70 13.34 -11.83
CA SER A 176 -10.46 13.14 -10.38
C SER A 176 -9.11 12.50 -10.12
N ARG A 177 -8.73 11.48 -10.91
CA ARG A 177 -7.43 10.85 -10.90
C ARG A 177 -6.31 11.85 -11.18
N ASP A 178 -6.43 12.58 -12.27
CA ASP A 178 -5.41 13.54 -12.71
C ASP A 178 -5.20 14.65 -11.67
N PHE A 179 -6.28 15.18 -11.10
CA PHE A 179 -6.17 16.18 -10.04
C PHE A 179 -5.57 15.59 -8.76
N LEU A 180 -5.92 14.37 -8.37
CA LEU A 180 -5.33 13.69 -7.22
C LEU A 180 -3.82 13.49 -7.41
N LEU A 181 -3.39 13.00 -8.57
CA LEU A 181 -1.96 12.82 -8.87
C LEU A 181 -1.20 14.15 -8.92
N PHE A 182 -1.80 15.18 -9.52
CA PHE A 182 -1.24 16.53 -9.51
C PHE A 182 -1.07 17.04 -8.07
N PHE A 183 -2.09 16.88 -7.23
CA PHE A 183 -2.08 17.26 -5.82
C PHE A 183 -0.95 16.55 -5.05
N LEU A 184 -0.80 15.24 -5.27
CA LEU A 184 0.25 14.44 -4.64
C LEU A 184 1.64 14.93 -5.05
N GLN A 185 1.87 15.17 -6.34
CA GLN A 185 3.15 15.68 -6.85
C GLN A 185 3.45 17.10 -6.33
N HIS A 186 2.41 17.91 -6.07
CA HIS A 186 2.58 19.27 -5.57
C HIS A 186 2.93 19.31 -4.08
N PHE A 187 2.24 18.54 -3.24
CA PHE A 187 2.42 18.57 -1.78
C PHE A 187 3.40 17.54 -1.23
N PHE A 188 3.66 16.48 -1.97
CA PHE A 188 4.55 15.38 -1.57
C PHE A 188 5.57 15.02 -2.66
N PRO A 189 6.30 16.03 -3.20
CA PRO A 189 7.16 15.82 -4.35
C PRO A 189 8.37 14.93 -4.02
N ASP A 190 8.84 14.19 -5.02
CA ASP A 190 10.17 13.58 -5.02
C ASP A 190 11.22 14.59 -5.51
N SER A 191 11.60 15.53 -4.66
CA SER A 191 12.59 16.56 -4.99
C SER A 191 14.01 16.00 -5.23
N GLU A 192 14.28 14.77 -4.77
CA GLU A 192 15.57 14.10 -4.93
C GLU A 192 15.64 13.23 -6.19
N GLN A 193 14.55 13.10 -6.94
CA GLN A 193 14.44 12.23 -8.12
C GLN A 193 14.87 10.79 -7.83
N LEU A 194 14.32 10.23 -6.76
CA LEU A 194 14.69 8.91 -6.25
C LEU A 194 14.16 7.76 -7.11
N ILE A 195 12.95 7.90 -7.62
CA ILE A 195 12.23 6.84 -8.34
C ILE A 195 11.50 7.42 -9.55
N LYS A 196 11.64 6.75 -10.70
CA LYS A 196 10.92 7.08 -11.94
C LYS A 196 10.22 5.86 -12.50
N ALA A 197 9.02 6.02 -13.04
CA ALA A 197 8.38 4.95 -13.78
C ALA A 197 9.06 4.75 -15.13
N TYR A 198 9.20 3.50 -15.59
CA TYR A 198 9.65 3.23 -16.97
C TYR A 198 8.67 3.79 -18.01
N HIS A 199 7.38 3.73 -17.69
CA HIS A 199 6.30 4.26 -18.52
C HIS A 199 5.37 5.11 -17.66
N PRO A 200 5.71 6.39 -17.41
CA PRO A 200 4.94 7.24 -16.52
C PRO A 200 3.58 7.61 -17.13
N LEU A 201 2.53 7.53 -16.30
CA LEU A 201 1.22 8.00 -16.66
C LEU A 201 1.24 9.51 -16.90
N GLN A 202 0.67 9.97 -18.01
CA GLN A 202 0.56 11.39 -18.32
C GLN A 202 -0.70 11.99 -17.67
N ILE A 203 -0.52 13.09 -16.94
CA ILE A 203 -1.61 13.84 -16.32
C ILE A 203 -2.05 14.96 -17.27
N GLY A 204 -3.35 15.04 -17.55
CA GLY A 204 -3.94 16.14 -18.31
C GLY A 204 -4.23 17.38 -17.45
N ASN A 205 -4.53 18.50 -18.09
CA ASN A 205 -5.09 19.72 -17.46
C ASN A 205 -4.32 20.28 -16.24
N THR A 206 -3.03 20.08 -16.15
CA THR A 206 -2.21 20.47 -14.98
C THR A 206 -2.32 21.96 -14.64
N SER A 207 -2.44 22.84 -15.64
CA SER A 207 -2.63 24.28 -15.44
C SER A 207 -3.97 24.61 -14.76
N ALA A 208 -5.04 23.89 -15.09
CA ALA A 208 -6.34 24.06 -14.44
C ALA A 208 -6.27 23.60 -12.98
N TYR A 209 -5.63 22.48 -12.70
CA TYR A 209 -5.46 21.99 -11.32
C TYR A 209 -4.57 22.91 -10.50
N ALA A 210 -3.49 23.46 -11.10
CA ALA A 210 -2.66 24.45 -10.45
C ALA A 210 -3.47 25.68 -10.02
N ALA A 211 -4.33 26.20 -10.89
CA ALA A 211 -5.19 27.36 -10.59
C ALA A 211 -6.17 27.06 -9.43
N LEU A 212 -6.67 25.82 -9.30
CA LEU A 212 -7.57 25.45 -8.21
C LEU A 212 -6.90 25.48 -6.82
N ILE A 213 -5.61 25.26 -6.74
CA ILE A 213 -4.85 25.22 -5.47
C ILE A 213 -3.84 26.36 -5.32
N GLU A 214 -3.78 27.29 -6.27
CA GLU A 214 -2.86 28.43 -6.23
C GLU A 214 -3.03 29.24 -4.93
N GLY A 215 -1.91 29.46 -4.23
CA GLY A 215 -1.89 30.23 -2.98
C GLY A 215 -2.58 29.55 -1.78
N LYS A 216 -3.03 28.28 -1.93
CA LYS A 216 -3.67 27.53 -0.84
C LYS A 216 -2.65 26.69 -0.09
N GLU A 217 -2.75 26.71 1.24
CA GLU A 217 -2.06 25.76 2.10
C GLU A 217 -2.69 24.35 1.96
N TYR A 218 -1.96 23.32 2.36
CA TYR A 218 -2.37 21.91 2.23
C TYR A 218 -3.83 21.64 2.64
N LYS A 219 -4.25 22.15 3.81
CA LYS A 219 -5.60 21.90 4.34
C LYS A 219 -6.72 22.43 3.44
N ASP A 220 -6.52 23.61 2.86
CA ASP A 220 -7.55 24.24 2.01
C ASP A 220 -7.48 23.67 0.58
N ALA A 221 -6.29 23.39 0.08
CA ALA A 221 -6.12 22.65 -1.17
C ALA A 221 -6.73 21.24 -1.11
N PHE A 222 -6.59 20.54 0.03
CA PHE A 222 -7.21 19.23 0.25
C PHE A 222 -8.76 19.28 0.25
N LYS A 223 -9.35 20.34 0.81
CA LYS A 223 -10.80 20.55 0.71
C LYS A 223 -11.24 20.73 -0.74
N GLU A 224 -10.47 21.50 -1.51
CA GLU A 224 -10.73 21.72 -2.94
C GLU A 224 -10.69 20.39 -3.71
N LEU A 225 -9.63 19.60 -3.53
CA LEU A 225 -9.51 18.27 -4.11
C LEU A 225 -10.74 17.41 -3.74
N ASN A 226 -11.09 17.36 -2.47
CA ASN A 226 -12.21 16.55 -1.99
C ASN A 226 -13.56 16.98 -2.56
N SER A 227 -13.80 18.30 -2.71
CA SER A 227 -14.99 18.85 -3.37
C SER A 227 -15.04 18.43 -4.84
N PHE A 228 -13.94 18.63 -5.55
CA PHE A 228 -13.81 18.31 -6.97
C PHE A 228 -14.11 16.83 -7.28
N VAL A 229 -13.58 15.91 -6.46
CA VAL A 229 -13.80 14.46 -6.62
C VAL A 229 -15.27 14.10 -6.34
N ARG A 230 -15.85 14.67 -5.28
CA ARG A 230 -17.25 14.41 -4.89
C ARG A 230 -18.26 14.93 -5.92
N GLU A 231 -18.01 16.08 -6.52
CA GLU A 231 -18.85 16.65 -7.58
C GLU A 231 -18.90 15.73 -8.82
N ARG A 232 -17.91 14.85 -8.99
CA ARG A 232 -17.84 13.82 -10.04
C ARG A 232 -18.37 12.46 -9.62
N GLY A 233 -19.02 12.39 -8.44
CA GLY A 233 -19.66 11.19 -7.94
C GLY A 233 -18.66 10.12 -7.44
N THR A 234 -17.41 10.51 -7.18
CA THR A 234 -16.37 9.58 -6.69
C THR A 234 -15.75 10.07 -5.37
N PHE A 235 -14.77 9.36 -4.86
CA PHE A 235 -14.10 9.68 -3.60
C PHE A 235 -12.59 9.46 -3.74
N ILE A 236 -11.80 10.19 -2.95
CA ILE A 236 -10.37 9.88 -2.82
C ILE A 236 -10.22 8.44 -2.33
N PRO A 237 -9.44 7.58 -3.03
CA PRO A 237 -9.26 6.20 -2.61
C PRO A 237 -8.83 6.10 -1.15
N PRO A 238 -9.46 5.22 -0.33
CA PRO A 238 -9.25 5.19 1.13
C PRO A 238 -7.79 5.08 1.53
N LEU A 239 -7.03 4.22 0.87
CA LEU A 239 -5.61 4.03 1.18
C LEU A 239 -4.79 5.28 0.85
N MET A 240 -5.07 5.95 -0.29
CA MET A 240 -4.44 7.21 -0.66
C MET A 240 -4.73 8.30 0.38
N ASN A 241 -5.99 8.41 0.80
CA ASN A 241 -6.40 9.36 1.83
C ASN A 241 -5.68 9.11 3.17
N ILE A 242 -5.48 7.85 3.56
CA ILE A 242 -4.73 7.49 4.77
C ILE A 242 -3.28 7.97 4.64
N TYR A 243 -2.60 7.67 3.53
CA TYR A 243 -1.22 8.08 3.32
C TYR A 243 -1.04 9.60 3.34
N MET A 244 -1.92 10.36 2.67
CA MET A 244 -1.89 11.83 2.68
C MET A 244 -2.07 12.44 4.10
N ASN A 245 -2.66 11.70 5.02
CA ASN A 245 -2.88 12.12 6.41
C ASN A 245 -1.95 11.42 7.40
N LEU A 246 -0.92 10.75 6.93
CA LEU A 246 -0.01 9.98 7.77
C LEU A 246 1.23 10.77 8.18
N SER A 247 1.81 11.52 7.24
CA SER A 247 3.06 12.26 7.43
C SER A 247 3.16 13.42 6.44
N ALA A 248 3.68 14.57 6.89
CA ALA A 248 3.96 15.70 5.99
C ALA A 248 5.19 15.48 5.10
N THR A 249 6.06 14.53 5.43
CA THR A 249 7.29 14.23 4.70
C THR A 249 7.18 12.99 3.81
N MET A 250 5.96 12.49 3.61
CA MET A 250 5.70 11.45 2.61
C MET A 250 6.25 11.92 1.26
N LYS A 251 6.81 10.99 0.49
CA LYS A 251 7.21 11.24 -0.90
C LYS A 251 6.30 10.45 -1.84
N THR A 252 5.88 11.09 -2.91
CA THR A 252 5.13 10.46 -4.00
C THR A 252 6.00 10.43 -5.24
N PHE A 253 6.05 9.28 -5.88
CA PHE A 253 6.79 9.04 -7.10
C PHE A 253 5.86 9.02 -8.32
N ASP A 254 6.42 8.68 -9.48
CA ASP A 254 5.63 8.51 -10.69
C ASP A 254 4.52 7.46 -10.52
N THR A 255 3.53 7.53 -11.40
CA THR A 255 2.48 6.53 -11.54
C THR A 255 2.75 5.71 -12.80
N ALA A 256 2.74 4.39 -12.68
CA ALA A 256 2.88 3.44 -13.78
C ALA A 256 1.59 2.66 -14.01
N VAL A 257 1.34 2.25 -15.25
CA VAL A 257 0.25 1.33 -15.58
C VAL A 257 0.73 -0.11 -15.42
N ASN A 258 -0.09 -0.95 -14.78
CA ASN A 258 0.17 -2.37 -14.58
C ASN A 258 -0.75 -3.23 -15.46
N PRO A 259 -0.32 -3.65 -16.65
CA PRO A 259 -1.14 -4.44 -17.57
C PRO A 259 -1.43 -5.85 -17.04
N ASP A 260 -0.55 -6.40 -16.22
CA ASP A 260 -0.67 -7.76 -15.69
C ASP A 260 -1.64 -7.85 -14.50
N PHE A 261 -2.24 -6.72 -14.12
CA PHE A 261 -3.16 -6.62 -12.98
C PHE A 261 -4.43 -5.83 -13.31
N GLY A 262 -4.97 -6.00 -14.51
CA GLY A 262 -6.19 -5.31 -14.94
C GLY A 262 -5.97 -3.86 -15.39
N ASN A 263 -4.78 -3.51 -15.87
CA ASN A 263 -4.40 -2.15 -16.27
C ASN A 263 -4.57 -1.10 -15.18
N VAL A 264 -4.43 -1.49 -13.92
CA VAL A 264 -4.47 -0.54 -12.80
C VAL A 264 -3.31 0.46 -12.85
N GLU A 265 -3.53 1.62 -12.26
CA GLU A 265 -2.54 2.70 -12.17
C GLU A 265 -1.92 2.68 -10.78
N GLU A 266 -0.61 2.54 -10.71
CA GLU A 266 0.13 2.32 -9.47
C GLU A 266 1.10 3.48 -9.20
N THR A 267 0.84 4.22 -8.12
CA THR A 267 1.65 5.35 -7.67
C THR A 267 2.61 4.91 -6.58
N GLY A 268 3.91 5.12 -6.77
CA GLY A 268 4.91 4.83 -5.75
C GLY A 268 4.83 5.82 -4.58
N ILE A 269 4.96 5.32 -3.34
CA ILE A 269 4.91 6.14 -2.11
C ILE A 269 5.99 5.66 -1.14
N LEU A 270 6.67 6.62 -0.51
CA LEU A 270 7.62 6.39 0.58
C LEU A 270 7.19 7.16 1.82
N VAL A 271 7.15 6.48 2.96
CA VAL A 271 6.85 7.07 4.27
C VAL A 271 8.06 6.94 5.19
N THR A 272 8.53 8.05 5.76
CA THR A 272 9.52 8.05 6.82
C THR A 272 8.84 7.77 8.16
N ILE A 273 9.18 6.66 8.81
CA ILE A 273 8.51 6.19 10.04
C ILE A 273 8.66 7.22 11.18
N ALA A 274 9.83 7.84 11.29
CA ALA A 274 10.08 8.85 12.31
C ALA A 274 9.15 10.07 12.21
N ASP A 275 8.68 10.38 11.01
CA ASP A 275 7.88 11.58 10.71
C ASP A 275 6.37 11.32 10.70
N ILE A 276 5.93 10.08 10.95
CA ILE A 276 4.51 9.77 11.11
C ILE A 276 3.96 10.58 12.28
N TYR A 277 2.79 11.20 12.09
CA TYR A 277 2.16 12.05 13.10
C TYR A 277 1.95 11.32 14.42
N PRO A 278 2.15 11.98 15.57
CA PRO A 278 2.09 11.36 16.90
C PRO A 278 0.77 10.60 17.17
N ASP A 279 -0.37 11.19 16.80
CA ASP A 279 -1.69 10.57 16.94
C ASP A 279 -1.83 9.27 16.14
N LYS A 280 -1.14 9.16 15.00
CA LYS A 280 -1.11 7.95 14.17
C LYS A 280 -0.18 6.90 14.75
N LYS A 281 0.95 7.33 15.31
CA LYS A 281 1.88 6.43 16.02
C LYS A 281 1.19 5.81 17.22
N GLU A 282 0.60 6.62 18.10
CA GLU A 282 -0.14 6.15 19.26
C GLU A 282 -1.27 5.18 18.87
N ARG A 283 -1.94 5.43 17.75
CA ARG A 283 -3.04 4.60 17.28
C ARG A 283 -2.59 3.23 16.76
N HIS A 284 -1.45 3.13 16.08
CA HIS A 284 -1.09 1.94 15.29
C HIS A 284 0.29 1.36 15.63
N LEU A 285 1.24 2.18 16.10
CA LEU A 285 2.64 1.77 16.20
C LEU A 285 3.08 1.50 17.66
N ASP A 286 2.57 2.26 18.61
CA ASP A 286 2.85 2.10 20.04
C ASP A 286 1.99 0.99 20.63
#